data_751b51acd1a85093d3605efccadec063
#
_entry.id   751b51acd1a85093d3605efccadec063
#
_cell.length_a   1.000
_cell.length_b   1.000
_cell.length_c   1.000
_cell.angle_alpha   90.00
_cell.angle_beta   90.00
_cell.angle_gamma   90.00
#
_symmetry.space_group_name_H-M   'P 1'
#
loop_
_entity.id
_entity.type
_entity.pdbx_description
1 polymer ?
#
loop_
_entity_poly.entity_id
_entity_poly.type
_entity_poly.pdbx_seq_one_letter_code
_entity_poly.pdbx_strand_id
1 'polypeptide(L)'
;MSSAAFNDAAGTWNARYAGDDYLFGTEPNAYLREQAHRWPAGSRLLCVADGEGRNSVWLARQGHQVDAFDVADSGVAKARRLAGQAGVQVGFEVADCDTWAWPEARYDGVIAVFIQFADPAMRERLFARMVAALKPGGLLLLQGYTPRQLELKTGGPGIASHLYTADGLRTAFAGLNLLDLRDYEQELHEGDRHRGLSALVGLVAQVPD
;
A
#
# COMPACT_ATOMS: atom_id res chain seq x y z
N MET A 1 8.12 8.41 14.68
CA MET A 1 8.95 9.18 13.72
C MET A 1 8.59 10.65 13.87
N SER A 2 9.54 11.58 13.73
CA SER A 2 9.22 13.02 13.73
C SER A 2 8.71 13.42 12.33
N SER A 3 7.91 14.50 12.23
CA SER A 3 7.46 15.06 10.95
C SER A 3 8.62 15.39 10.00
N ALA A 4 9.82 15.65 10.52
CA ALA A 4 11.04 15.88 9.74
C ALA A 4 11.47 14.65 8.89
N ALA A 5 11.08 13.42 9.27
CA ALA A 5 11.44 12.21 8.53
C ALA A 5 10.72 12.09 7.16
N PHE A 6 9.68 12.89 6.92
CA PHE A 6 8.94 12.90 5.65
C PHE A 6 9.33 14.06 4.73
N ASN A 7 10.16 15.02 5.20
CA ASN A 7 10.67 16.12 4.34
C ASN A 7 11.69 15.63 3.31
N ASP A 8 12.34 14.48 3.55
CA ASP A 8 13.17 13.75 2.60
C ASP A 8 12.73 12.27 2.61
N ALA A 9 11.59 12.01 1.99
CA ALA A 9 11.02 10.66 1.94
C ALA A 9 11.96 9.69 1.22
N ALA A 10 12.53 10.10 0.09
CA ALA A 10 13.45 9.27 -0.71
C ALA A 10 14.69 8.88 0.10
N GLY A 11 15.40 9.86 0.69
CA GLY A 11 16.58 9.58 1.52
C GLY A 11 16.27 8.71 2.73
N THR A 12 15.13 8.97 3.40
CA THR A 12 14.69 8.18 4.55
C THR A 12 14.43 6.72 4.20
N TRP A 13 13.69 6.46 3.11
CA TRP A 13 13.34 5.10 2.71
C TRP A 13 14.53 4.37 2.08
N ASN A 14 15.36 5.08 1.29
CA ASN A 14 16.61 4.52 0.78
C ASN A 14 17.54 4.02 1.90
N ALA A 15 17.70 4.81 2.95
CA ALA A 15 18.49 4.40 4.11
C ALA A 15 17.91 3.16 4.83
N ARG A 16 16.58 3.02 4.87
CA ARG A 16 15.90 1.87 5.46
C ARG A 16 16.04 0.60 4.64
N TYR A 17 16.02 0.73 3.31
CA TYR A 17 16.14 -0.39 2.39
C TYR A 17 17.58 -0.73 1.99
N ALA A 18 18.59 -0.05 2.55
CA ALA A 18 19.99 -0.19 2.17
C ALA A 18 20.60 -1.59 2.49
N GLY A 19 20.07 -2.32 3.49
CA GLY A 19 20.52 -3.66 3.82
C GLY A 19 20.10 -4.72 2.79
N ASP A 20 20.70 -5.91 2.84
CA ASP A 20 20.36 -7.01 1.91
C ASP A 20 19.02 -7.68 2.24
N ASP A 21 18.66 -7.71 3.52
CA ASP A 21 17.42 -8.31 3.99
C ASP A 21 16.19 -7.48 3.62
N TYR A 22 15.06 -8.15 3.41
CA TYR A 22 13.77 -7.48 3.16
C TYR A 22 13.15 -7.01 4.46
N LEU A 23 13.05 -5.70 4.62
CA LEU A 23 12.61 -5.04 5.87
C LEU A 23 11.23 -5.50 6.35
N PHE A 24 10.32 -5.74 5.41
CA PHE A 24 8.95 -6.20 5.65
C PHE A 24 8.72 -7.64 5.19
N GLY A 25 9.80 -8.39 4.95
CA GLY A 25 9.72 -9.74 4.41
C GLY A 25 9.32 -9.79 2.93
N THR A 26 9.14 -11.00 2.42
CA THR A 26 8.79 -11.26 1.01
C THR A 26 7.39 -11.82 0.82
N GLU A 27 6.71 -12.17 1.93
CA GLU A 27 5.32 -12.62 1.89
C GLU A 27 4.36 -11.43 1.74
N PRO A 28 3.25 -11.59 1.00
CA PRO A 28 2.29 -10.51 0.82
C PRO A 28 1.60 -10.15 2.13
N ASN A 29 1.10 -8.95 2.21
CA ASN A 29 0.26 -8.51 3.30
C ASN A 29 -0.95 -9.45 3.48
N ALA A 30 -1.29 -9.78 4.73
CA ALA A 30 -2.32 -10.76 5.06
C ALA A 30 -3.72 -10.31 4.58
N TYR A 31 -4.05 -9.03 4.74
CA TYR A 31 -5.34 -8.48 4.29
C TYR A 31 -5.45 -8.49 2.76
N LEU A 32 -4.37 -8.14 2.05
CA LEU A 32 -4.32 -8.25 0.59
C LEU A 32 -4.56 -9.70 0.16
N ARG A 33 -3.88 -10.66 0.78
CA ARG A 33 -4.04 -12.10 0.46
C ARG A 33 -5.49 -12.56 0.66
N GLU A 34 -6.14 -12.14 1.74
CA GLU A 34 -7.54 -12.45 2.03
C GLU A 34 -8.48 -11.90 0.95
N GLN A 35 -8.26 -10.67 0.49
CA GLN A 35 -9.15 -9.96 -0.42
C GLN A 35 -8.87 -10.23 -1.92
N ALA A 36 -7.76 -10.89 -2.25
CA ALA A 36 -7.28 -11.05 -3.63
C ALA A 36 -8.26 -11.81 -4.54
N HIS A 37 -9.13 -12.64 -3.97
CA HIS A 37 -10.19 -13.36 -4.71
C HIS A 37 -11.17 -12.44 -5.44
N ARG A 38 -11.18 -11.14 -5.12
CA ARG A 38 -12.07 -10.14 -5.74
C ARG A 38 -11.64 -9.72 -7.14
N TRP A 39 -10.38 -9.94 -7.51
CA TRP A 39 -9.89 -9.64 -8.85
C TRP A 39 -9.86 -10.91 -9.71
N PRO A 40 -10.54 -10.92 -10.88
CA PRO A 40 -10.39 -11.98 -11.84
C PRO A 40 -8.94 -12.17 -12.30
N ALA A 41 -8.55 -13.37 -12.67
CA ALA A 41 -7.22 -13.62 -13.20
C ALA A 41 -6.92 -12.72 -14.42
N GLY A 42 -5.71 -12.22 -14.52
CA GLY A 42 -5.30 -11.30 -15.58
C GLY A 42 -5.66 -9.84 -15.36
N SER A 43 -6.30 -9.47 -14.23
CA SER A 43 -6.58 -8.07 -13.88
C SER A 43 -5.31 -7.23 -13.90
N ARG A 44 -5.45 -5.96 -14.30
CA ARG A 44 -4.38 -4.97 -14.22
C ARG A 44 -4.41 -4.23 -12.91
N LEU A 45 -3.38 -4.37 -12.10
CA LEU A 45 -3.30 -3.87 -10.73
C LEU A 45 -2.16 -2.86 -10.56
N LEU A 46 -2.37 -1.88 -9.69
CA LEU A 46 -1.34 -0.92 -9.28
C LEU A 46 -1.03 -1.10 -7.80
N CYS A 47 0.24 -1.28 -7.44
CA CYS A 47 0.71 -1.21 -6.06
C CYS A 47 1.37 0.14 -5.79
N VAL A 48 0.79 0.91 -4.87
CA VAL A 48 1.21 2.27 -4.52
C VAL A 48 2.20 2.22 -3.36
N ALA A 49 3.38 2.88 -3.52
CA ALA A 49 4.44 2.89 -2.52
C ALA A 49 4.77 1.46 -2.05
N ASP A 50 5.09 0.59 -3.00
CA ASP A 50 5.19 -0.86 -2.84
C ASP A 50 6.47 -1.31 -2.12
N GLY A 51 7.43 -0.38 -1.92
CA GLY A 51 8.69 -0.64 -1.24
C GLY A 51 9.53 -1.70 -1.95
N GLU A 52 9.75 -2.82 -1.27
CA GLU A 52 10.61 -3.93 -1.73
C GLU A 52 9.86 -4.99 -2.57
N GLY A 53 8.59 -4.74 -2.96
CA GLY A 53 7.88 -5.55 -3.96
C GLY A 53 7.11 -6.75 -3.44
N ARG A 54 6.96 -6.94 -2.13
CA ARG A 54 6.32 -8.14 -1.57
C ARG A 54 4.88 -8.35 -2.06
N ASN A 55 4.11 -7.26 -2.21
CA ASN A 55 2.71 -7.31 -2.66
C ASN A 55 2.62 -7.46 -4.17
N SER A 56 3.32 -6.61 -4.92
CA SER A 56 3.29 -6.62 -6.38
C SER A 56 3.81 -7.93 -6.99
N VAL A 57 4.91 -8.45 -6.46
CA VAL A 57 5.48 -9.73 -6.93
C VAL A 57 4.54 -10.90 -6.63
N TRP A 58 3.92 -10.90 -5.43
CA TRP A 58 2.94 -11.93 -5.11
C TRP A 58 1.73 -11.88 -6.05
N LEU A 59 1.17 -10.69 -6.32
CA LEU A 59 0.06 -10.51 -7.26
C LEU A 59 0.43 -10.96 -8.68
N ALA A 60 1.64 -10.65 -9.14
CA ALA A 60 2.13 -11.13 -10.45
C ALA A 60 2.23 -12.66 -10.49
N ARG A 61 2.63 -13.33 -9.39
CA ARG A 61 2.60 -14.80 -9.27
C ARG A 61 1.19 -15.38 -9.31
N GLN A 62 0.15 -14.61 -8.96
CA GLN A 62 -1.25 -14.99 -9.11
C GLN A 62 -1.78 -14.80 -10.55
N GLY A 63 -0.91 -14.33 -11.48
CA GLY A 63 -1.27 -14.16 -12.89
C GLY A 63 -1.85 -12.79 -13.24
N HIS A 64 -1.72 -11.79 -12.36
CA HIS A 64 -2.13 -10.41 -12.64
C HIS A 64 -1.04 -9.64 -13.42
N GLN A 65 -1.48 -8.64 -14.18
CA GLN A 65 -0.59 -7.62 -14.74
C GLN A 65 -0.39 -6.53 -13.70
N VAL A 66 0.84 -6.35 -13.21
CA VAL A 66 1.09 -5.45 -12.08
C VAL A 66 2.05 -4.34 -12.47
N ASP A 67 1.62 -3.11 -12.23
CA ASP A 67 2.48 -1.92 -12.18
C ASP A 67 2.69 -1.56 -10.70
N ALA A 68 3.87 -1.09 -10.33
CA ALA A 68 4.19 -0.69 -8.95
C ALA A 68 5.21 0.45 -8.95
N PHE A 69 5.12 1.34 -7.99
CA PHE A 69 6.13 2.39 -7.81
C PHE A 69 6.42 2.63 -6.33
N ASP A 70 7.61 3.13 -6.08
CA ASP A 70 8.05 3.63 -4.76
C ASP A 70 9.04 4.78 -4.94
N VAL A 71 9.16 5.63 -3.95
CA VAL A 71 10.08 6.77 -3.97
C VAL A 71 11.54 6.34 -3.77
N ALA A 72 11.76 5.18 -3.16
CA ALA A 72 13.08 4.64 -2.85
C ALA A 72 13.62 3.76 -3.98
N ASP A 73 14.68 4.18 -4.64
CA ASP A 73 15.35 3.41 -5.70
C ASP A 73 15.95 2.11 -5.16
N SER A 74 16.47 2.09 -3.93
CA SER A 74 16.94 0.87 -3.25
C SER A 74 15.81 -0.13 -3.01
N GLY A 75 14.62 0.32 -2.64
CA GLY A 75 13.42 -0.51 -2.52
C GLY A 75 13.03 -1.12 -3.86
N VAL A 76 12.91 -0.28 -4.90
CA VAL A 76 12.57 -0.72 -6.27
C VAL A 76 13.63 -1.67 -6.84
N ALA A 77 14.92 -1.48 -6.54
CA ALA A 77 15.98 -2.41 -6.94
C ALA A 77 15.78 -3.80 -6.31
N LYS A 78 15.41 -3.86 -5.03
CA LYS A 78 15.07 -5.12 -4.34
C LYS A 78 13.80 -5.74 -4.89
N ALA A 79 12.77 -4.96 -5.19
CA ALA A 79 11.52 -5.42 -5.80
C ALA A 79 11.78 -6.09 -7.16
N ARG A 80 12.63 -5.49 -8.01
CA ARG A 80 13.06 -6.07 -9.30
C ARG A 80 13.82 -7.39 -9.09
N ARG A 81 14.70 -7.46 -8.08
CA ARG A 81 15.42 -8.69 -7.74
C ARG A 81 14.45 -9.79 -7.28
N LEU A 82 13.46 -9.45 -6.43
CA LEU A 82 12.45 -10.38 -5.96
C LEU A 82 11.59 -10.92 -7.12
N ALA A 83 11.16 -10.06 -8.04
CA ALA A 83 10.42 -10.46 -9.23
C ALA A 83 11.23 -11.40 -10.13
N GLY A 84 12.53 -11.09 -10.35
CA GLY A 84 13.44 -11.97 -11.10
C GLY A 84 13.60 -13.35 -10.45
N GLN A 85 13.76 -13.42 -9.14
CA GLN A 85 13.83 -14.67 -8.39
C GLN A 85 12.52 -15.47 -8.45
N ALA A 86 11.39 -14.77 -8.47
CA ALA A 86 10.08 -15.39 -8.59
C ALA A 86 9.70 -15.79 -10.04
N GLY A 87 10.48 -15.40 -11.05
CA GLY A 87 10.22 -15.65 -12.46
C GLY A 87 8.99 -14.90 -12.99
N VAL A 88 8.66 -13.74 -12.44
CA VAL A 88 7.52 -12.92 -12.86
C VAL A 88 7.96 -11.53 -13.33
N GLN A 89 7.07 -10.86 -14.07
CA GLN A 89 7.29 -9.49 -14.52
C GLN A 89 6.34 -8.53 -13.81
N VAL A 90 6.88 -7.41 -13.32
CA VAL A 90 6.16 -6.28 -12.73
C VAL A 90 6.73 -4.99 -13.33
N GLY A 91 5.86 -4.07 -13.68
CA GLY A 91 6.24 -2.74 -14.17
C GLY A 91 6.66 -1.84 -13.02
N PHE A 92 7.95 -1.89 -12.61
CA PHE A 92 8.46 -1.07 -11.51
C PHE A 92 8.97 0.30 -11.96
N GLU A 93 8.55 1.35 -11.25
CA GLU A 93 9.01 2.72 -11.44
C GLU A 93 9.52 3.33 -10.11
N VAL A 94 10.58 4.13 -10.18
CA VAL A 94 10.98 4.97 -9.04
C VAL A 94 10.27 6.30 -9.18
N ALA A 95 9.32 6.59 -8.30
CA ALA A 95 8.49 7.78 -8.41
C ALA A 95 7.92 8.22 -7.06
N ASP A 96 7.75 9.51 -6.91
CA ASP A 96 7.05 10.12 -5.79
C ASP A 96 5.54 10.21 -6.05
N CYS A 97 4.72 9.89 -5.06
CA CYS A 97 3.26 9.91 -5.16
C CYS A 97 2.68 11.27 -5.63
N ASP A 98 3.34 12.38 -5.29
CA ASP A 98 2.86 13.71 -5.67
C ASP A 98 3.26 14.11 -7.11
N THR A 99 4.31 13.52 -7.67
CA THR A 99 4.83 13.88 -9.00
C THR A 99 4.65 12.80 -10.05
N TRP A 100 4.31 11.57 -9.67
CA TRP A 100 4.08 10.50 -10.62
C TRP A 100 2.92 10.85 -11.58
N ALA A 101 3.08 10.50 -12.85
CA ALA A 101 2.07 10.72 -13.88
C ALA A 101 0.93 9.68 -13.72
N TRP A 102 0.03 9.92 -12.77
CA TRP A 102 -1.10 9.02 -12.50
C TRP A 102 -1.97 8.86 -13.75
N PRO A 103 -2.12 7.64 -14.27
CA PRO A 103 -3.04 7.41 -15.38
C PRO A 103 -4.49 7.41 -14.87
N GLU A 104 -5.42 7.86 -15.71
CA GLU A 104 -6.84 7.80 -15.41
C GLU A 104 -7.47 6.51 -15.96
N ALA A 105 -8.43 5.96 -15.21
CA ALA A 105 -9.26 4.82 -15.59
C ALA A 105 -8.49 3.64 -16.23
N ARG A 106 -7.34 3.28 -15.66
CA ARG A 106 -6.42 2.29 -16.24
C ARG A 106 -6.44 0.95 -15.53
N TYR A 107 -6.70 0.93 -14.21
CA TYR A 107 -6.51 -0.24 -13.37
C TYR A 107 -7.84 -0.86 -12.94
N ASP A 108 -7.86 -2.19 -12.90
CA ASP A 108 -8.95 -2.98 -12.31
C ASP A 108 -8.86 -3.00 -10.79
N GLY A 109 -7.66 -2.71 -10.25
CA GLY A 109 -7.42 -2.59 -8.82
C GLY A 109 -6.25 -1.68 -8.49
N VAL A 110 -6.39 -0.92 -7.39
CA VAL A 110 -5.32 -0.14 -6.76
C VAL A 110 -5.13 -0.65 -5.34
N ILE A 111 -3.88 -1.02 -5.00
CA ILE A 111 -3.48 -1.60 -3.72
C ILE A 111 -2.60 -0.61 -2.98
N ALA A 112 -3.02 -0.23 -1.77
CA ALA A 112 -2.36 0.75 -0.92
C ALA A 112 -2.23 0.21 0.51
N VAL A 113 -1.08 -0.39 0.84
CA VAL A 113 -0.82 -1.04 2.13
C VAL A 113 0.21 -0.25 2.91
N PHE A 114 -0.16 0.24 4.10
CA PHE A 114 0.68 1.01 5.02
C PHE A 114 1.29 2.29 4.42
N ILE A 115 0.54 2.97 3.56
CA ILE A 115 0.94 4.26 2.95
C ILE A 115 0.77 5.46 3.90
N GLN A 116 0.93 5.25 5.19
CA GLN A 116 0.70 6.25 6.25
C GLN A 116 1.91 7.17 6.49
N PHE A 117 2.76 7.34 5.48
CA PHE A 117 3.72 8.43 5.38
C PHE A 117 3.04 9.77 5.01
N ALA A 118 1.90 9.70 4.31
CA ALA A 118 1.16 10.87 3.85
C ALA A 118 0.48 11.60 5.03
N ASP A 119 0.80 12.87 5.21
CA ASP A 119 0.06 13.76 6.08
C ASP A 119 -1.39 13.96 5.57
N PRO A 120 -2.28 14.59 6.35
CA PRO A 120 -3.68 14.76 5.93
C PRO A 120 -3.86 15.43 4.56
N ALA A 121 -3.08 16.45 4.22
CA ALA A 121 -3.20 17.17 2.95
C ALA A 121 -2.68 16.35 1.77
N MET A 122 -1.54 15.68 1.92
CA MET A 122 -1.01 14.75 0.92
C MET A 122 -1.95 13.55 0.73
N ARG A 123 -2.48 13.01 1.84
CA ARG A 123 -3.39 11.87 1.84
C ARG A 123 -4.66 12.14 1.03
N GLU A 124 -5.26 13.34 1.17
CA GLU A 124 -6.44 13.72 0.39
C GLU A 124 -6.14 13.69 -1.12
N ARG A 125 -5.02 14.28 -1.55
CA ARG A 125 -4.60 14.24 -2.96
C ARG A 125 -4.30 12.83 -3.44
N LEU A 126 -3.61 12.03 -2.62
CA LEU A 126 -3.24 10.66 -2.94
C LEU A 126 -4.48 9.76 -3.10
N PHE A 127 -5.45 9.88 -2.20
CA PHE A 127 -6.71 9.14 -2.28
C PHE A 127 -7.50 9.49 -3.54
N ALA A 128 -7.58 10.78 -3.89
CA ALA A 128 -8.23 11.21 -5.13
C ALA A 128 -7.54 10.63 -6.38
N ARG A 129 -6.22 10.63 -6.43
CA ARG A 129 -5.42 10.05 -7.53
C ARG A 129 -5.60 8.54 -7.65
N MET A 130 -5.61 7.82 -6.53
CA MET A 130 -5.87 6.37 -6.52
C MET A 130 -7.24 6.03 -7.09
N VAL A 131 -8.27 6.79 -6.72
CA VAL A 131 -9.63 6.60 -7.25
C VAL A 131 -9.69 6.93 -8.73
N ALA A 132 -9.09 8.04 -9.18
CA ALA A 132 -9.05 8.43 -10.59
C ALA A 132 -8.31 7.41 -11.48
N ALA A 133 -7.34 6.68 -10.94
CA ALA A 133 -6.61 5.65 -11.66
C ALA A 133 -7.41 4.36 -11.88
N LEU A 134 -8.51 4.15 -11.14
CA LEU A 134 -9.40 3.00 -11.28
C LEU A 134 -10.36 3.16 -12.45
N LYS A 135 -10.60 2.06 -13.16
CA LYS A 135 -11.71 1.96 -14.11
C LYS A 135 -13.07 2.03 -13.39
N PRO A 136 -14.18 2.33 -14.10
CA PRO A 136 -15.51 2.00 -13.60
C PRO A 136 -15.55 0.52 -13.16
N GLY A 137 -16.19 0.24 -12.03
CA GLY A 137 -16.18 -1.10 -11.42
C GLY A 137 -14.86 -1.53 -10.76
N GLY A 138 -13.78 -0.76 -10.90
CA GLY A 138 -12.46 -1.07 -10.33
C GLY A 138 -12.44 -0.98 -8.79
N LEU A 139 -11.53 -1.72 -8.17
CA LEU A 139 -11.46 -1.88 -6.71
C LEU A 139 -10.26 -1.17 -6.09
N LEU A 140 -10.49 -0.37 -5.07
CA LEU A 140 -9.47 0.12 -4.15
C LEU A 140 -9.34 -0.84 -2.97
N LEU A 141 -8.13 -1.32 -2.69
CA LEU A 141 -7.78 -1.97 -1.43
C LEU A 141 -6.84 -1.06 -0.65
N LEU A 142 -7.21 -0.75 0.59
CA LEU A 142 -6.38 0.04 1.49
C LEU A 142 -6.30 -0.66 2.85
N GLN A 143 -5.09 -0.73 3.42
CA GLN A 143 -4.88 -1.13 4.81
C GLN A 143 -3.90 -0.20 5.49
N GLY A 144 -4.16 0.10 6.76
CA GLY A 144 -3.27 0.89 7.59
C GLY A 144 -3.54 0.68 9.07
N TYR A 145 -2.77 1.39 9.90
CA TYR A 145 -2.93 1.38 11.35
C TYR A 145 -4.00 2.37 11.81
N THR A 146 -4.70 2.02 12.90
CA THR A 146 -5.64 2.91 13.59
C THR A 146 -4.95 3.71 14.70
N PRO A 147 -5.58 4.75 15.29
CA PRO A 147 -5.03 5.50 16.42
C PRO A 147 -4.68 4.63 17.64
N ARG A 148 -5.36 3.51 17.85
CA ARG A 148 -5.06 2.53 18.90
C ARG A 148 -3.63 1.98 18.79
N GLN A 149 -3.03 1.97 17.60
CA GLN A 149 -1.64 1.55 17.39
C GLN A 149 -0.61 2.34 18.20
N LEU A 150 -0.92 3.60 18.55
CA LEU A 150 -0.03 4.42 19.39
C LEU A 150 0.19 3.83 20.79
N GLU A 151 -0.77 3.08 21.30
CA GLU A 151 -0.67 2.37 22.58
C GLU A 151 0.13 1.06 22.43
N LEU A 152 -0.06 0.32 21.32
CA LEU A 152 0.57 -0.97 21.06
C LEU A 152 2.05 -0.86 20.70
N LYS A 153 2.45 0.18 19.95
CA LYS A 153 3.85 0.51 19.58
C LYS A 153 4.58 -0.59 18.81
N THR A 154 3.86 -1.45 18.14
CA THR A 154 4.39 -2.60 17.37
C THR A 154 4.64 -2.29 15.90
N GLY A 155 4.44 -1.05 15.47
CA GLY A 155 4.63 -0.57 14.11
C GLY A 155 3.95 0.78 13.86
N GLY A 156 3.94 1.22 12.60
CA GLY A 156 3.30 2.45 12.16
C GLY A 156 4.14 3.72 12.33
N PRO A 157 3.62 4.88 11.86
CA PRO A 157 4.36 6.13 11.81
C PRO A 157 4.57 6.80 13.19
N GLY A 158 3.80 6.43 14.22
CA GLY A 158 3.82 7.07 15.52
C GLY A 158 3.26 8.49 15.55
N ILE A 159 2.54 8.90 14.50
CA ILE A 159 1.96 10.24 14.32
C ILE A 159 0.44 10.08 14.17
N ALA A 160 -0.33 10.60 15.14
CA ALA A 160 -1.78 10.40 15.19
C ALA A 160 -2.52 10.86 13.93
N SER A 161 -2.13 12.01 13.33
CA SER A 161 -2.76 12.55 12.13
C SER A 161 -2.58 11.69 10.87
N HIS A 162 -1.59 10.79 10.86
CA HIS A 162 -1.31 9.88 9.75
C HIS A 162 -2.10 8.57 9.85
N LEU A 163 -2.70 8.27 11.01
CA LEU A 163 -3.44 7.04 11.25
C LEU A 163 -4.87 7.16 10.71
N TYR A 164 -5.47 6.02 10.40
CA TYR A 164 -6.79 5.96 9.78
C TYR A 164 -7.84 5.48 10.77
N THR A 165 -9.04 6.04 10.68
CA THR A 165 -10.22 5.50 11.35
C THR A 165 -11.21 4.98 10.31
N ALA A 166 -12.03 4.00 10.68
CA ALA A 166 -13.06 3.48 9.76
C ALA A 166 -14.01 4.60 9.30
N ASP A 167 -14.41 5.50 10.20
CA ASP A 167 -15.28 6.64 9.85
C ASP A 167 -14.59 7.65 8.94
N GLY A 168 -13.29 7.91 9.17
CA GLY A 168 -12.49 8.77 8.30
C GLY A 168 -12.39 8.19 6.88
N LEU A 169 -12.15 6.87 6.75
CA LEU A 169 -12.11 6.20 5.45
C LEU A 169 -13.49 6.17 4.79
N ARG A 170 -14.57 5.92 5.53
CA ARG A 170 -15.94 5.99 5.02
C ARG A 170 -16.24 7.37 4.44
N THR A 171 -15.83 8.43 5.11
CA THR A 171 -16.01 9.80 4.63
C THR A 171 -15.14 10.09 3.40
N ALA A 172 -13.87 9.70 3.42
CA ALA A 172 -12.93 9.94 2.32
C ALA A 172 -13.35 9.24 1.02
N PHE A 173 -13.98 8.07 1.12
CA PHE A 173 -14.43 7.26 -0.01
C PHE A 173 -15.97 7.17 -0.12
N ALA A 174 -16.69 8.19 0.35
CA ALA A 174 -18.16 8.23 0.32
C ALA A 174 -18.80 8.09 -1.09
N GLY A 175 -18.02 8.41 -2.15
CA GLY A 175 -18.45 8.21 -3.54
C GLY A 175 -18.27 6.79 -4.08
N LEU A 176 -17.70 5.87 -3.30
CA LEU A 176 -17.47 4.49 -3.67
C LEU A 176 -18.43 3.54 -2.96
N ASN A 177 -18.68 2.37 -3.56
CA ASN A 177 -19.41 1.28 -2.91
C ASN A 177 -18.46 0.54 -1.96
N LEU A 178 -18.68 0.64 -0.64
CA LEU A 178 -17.86 -0.05 0.35
C LEU A 178 -18.22 -1.55 0.38
N LEU A 179 -17.27 -2.41 0.02
CA LEU A 179 -17.43 -3.87 -0.01
C LEU A 179 -16.91 -4.52 1.27
N ASP A 180 -15.87 -3.95 1.88
CA ASP A 180 -15.34 -4.32 3.19
C ASP A 180 -14.82 -3.04 3.87
N LEU A 181 -15.15 -2.86 5.13
CA LEU A 181 -14.58 -1.80 5.98
C LEU A 181 -14.61 -2.29 7.42
N ARG A 182 -13.44 -2.62 7.95
CA ARG A 182 -13.33 -3.16 9.31
C ARG A 182 -12.16 -2.56 10.06
N ASP A 183 -12.38 -2.33 11.34
CA ASP A 183 -11.39 -2.00 12.37
C ASP A 183 -11.15 -3.27 13.19
N TYR A 184 -9.89 -3.70 13.35
CA TYR A 184 -9.57 -4.98 13.98
C TYR A 184 -8.16 -4.99 14.57
N GLU A 185 -7.92 -5.88 15.51
CA GLU A 185 -6.58 -6.18 16.02
C GLU A 185 -6.10 -7.54 15.47
N GLN A 186 -4.85 -7.61 15.07
CA GLN A 186 -4.22 -8.82 14.54
C GLN A 186 -2.74 -8.87 14.90
N GLU A 187 -2.25 -10.06 15.21
CA GLU A 187 -0.82 -10.33 15.33
C GLU A 187 -0.19 -10.27 13.93
N LEU A 188 0.74 -9.33 13.72
CA LEU A 188 1.50 -9.23 12.48
C LEU A 188 2.84 -9.95 12.60
N HIS A 189 3.24 -10.59 11.51
CA HIS A 189 4.53 -11.25 11.32
C HIS A 189 5.12 -10.89 9.95
N GLU A 190 5.18 -9.59 9.64
CA GLU A 190 5.58 -9.06 8.34
C GLU A 190 6.97 -8.40 8.44
N GLY A 191 8.03 -9.22 8.41
CA GLY A 191 9.40 -8.79 8.62
C GLY A 191 9.66 -8.28 10.04
N ASP A 192 10.73 -7.50 10.19
CA ASP A 192 11.17 -7.01 11.52
C ASP A 192 10.45 -5.76 12.01
N ARG A 193 9.73 -5.07 11.13
CA ARG A 193 9.12 -3.75 11.43
C ARG A 193 7.61 -3.79 11.60
N HIS A 194 6.94 -4.84 11.15
CA HIS A 194 5.52 -5.08 11.37
C HIS A 194 5.38 -6.40 12.14
N ARG A 195 5.65 -6.36 13.45
CA ARG A 195 5.68 -7.55 14.31
C ARG A 195 5.00 -7.30 15.64
N GLY A 196 4.03 -8.16 15.96
CA GLY A 196 3.26 -8.13 17.21
C GLY A 196 1.83 -7.66 17.00
N LEU A 197 1.06 -7.64 18.11
CA LEU A 197 -0.33 -7.21 18.09
C LEU A 197 -0.47 -5.80 17.54
N SER A 198 -1.27 -5.66 16.51
CA SER A 198 -1.42 -4.41 15.76
C SER A 198 -2.89 -4.05 15.58
N ALA A 199 -3.21 -2.78 15.73
CA ALA A 199 -4.55 -2.24 15.54
C ALA A 199 -4.67 -1.67 14.12
N LEU A 200 -5.52 -2.29 13.31
CA LEU A 200 -5.57 -2.13 11.86
C LEU A 200 -6.95 -1.69 11.40
N VAL A 201 -6.99 -1.03 10.27
CA VAL A 201 -8.20 -0.81 9.48
C VAL A 201 -7.97 -1.28 8.07
N GLY A 202 -8.90 -2.07 7.54
CA GLY A 202 -8.92 -2.53 6.16
C GLY A 202 -10.14 -1.99 5.43
N LEU A 203 -9.94 -1.61 4.17
CA LEU A 203 -11.00 -1.14 3.27
C LEU A 203 -10.86 -1.84 1.92
N VAL A 204 -11.99 -2.32 1.39
CA VAL A 204 -12.17 -2.58 -0.04
C VAL A 204 -13.37 -1.78 -0.51
N ALA A 205 -13.18 -0.95 -1.53
CA ALA A 205 -14.22 -0.10 -2.08
C ALA A 205 -14.20 -0.16 -3.62
N GLN A 206 -15.38 -0.06 -4.23
CA GLN A 206 -15.57 -0.17 -5.68
C GLN A 206 -16.01 1.17 -6.27
N VAL A 207 -15.35 1.57 -7.34
CA VAL A 207 -15.85 2.70 -8.17
C VAL A 207 -17.18 2.29 -8.79
N PRO A 208 -18.23 3.11 -8.74
CA PRO A 208 -19.47 2.86 -9.47
C PRO A 208 -19.22 2.65 -10.97
N ASP A 209 -20.10 1.83 -11.61
CA ASP A 209 -20.05 1.57 -13.06
C ASP A 209 -20.35 2.81 -13.91
#